data_b699119425446f31e95aa261da520591
#
_entry.id   b699119425446f31e95aa261da520591
#
_cell.length_a   1.000
_cell.length_b   1.000
_cell.length_c   1.000
_cell.angle_alpha   90.00
_cell.angle_beta   90.00
_cell.angle_gamma   90.00
#
_symmetry.space_group_name_H-M   'P 1'
#
loop_
_entity.id
_entity.type
_entity.pdbx_description
1 polymer ?
#
loop_
_entity_poly.entity_id
_entity_poly.type
_entity_poly.pdbx_seq_one_letter_code
_entity_poly.pdbx_strand_id
1 'polypeptide(L)'
;MKRILSALVAAILSVFWASAAWADSASTPISDDSAARRDNIALAAASINGLVLEDGDSFSFNDIVGDRTQENGFKTALNGRGVRVVGGGVAQVATTLYLAVRDMEGVEIDERHTYGGRFSGGYVDSGNLSVAVDDGKGLDFRFTNQTGGRMTLYVSVSDENVACWVEESRSMLSSAYTYVFDGSDAMLNNLSLCAQSINATVI
;
A
#
# COMPACT_ATOMS: atom_id res chain seq x y z
N MET A 1 7.24 -31.59 -37.32
CA MET A 1 8.07 -30.63 -36.57
C MET A 1 7.46 -29.25 -36.43
N LYS A 2 6.79 -28.65 -37.43
CA LYS A 2 6.20 -27.27 -37.34
C LYS A 2 5.04 -27.12 -36.34
N ARG A 3 4.31 -28.18 -35.99
CA ARG A 3 3.16 -28.12 -35.05
C ARG A 3 3.56 -28.15 -33.58
N ILE A 4 4.73 -28.65 -33.23
CA ILE A 4 5.23 -28.71 -31.83
C ILE A 4 5.83 -27.36 -31.41
N LEU A 5 6.41 -26.62 -32.33
CA LEU A 5 6.95 -25.29 -32.06
C LEU A 5 5.85 -24.27 -31.73
N SER A 6 4.68 -24.38 -32.36
CA SER A 6 3.54 -23.47 -32.12
C SER A 6 2.90 -23.68 -30.75
N ALA A 7 2.90 -24.92 -30.22
CA ALA A 7 2.37 -25.21 -28.89
C ALA A 7 3.29 -24.70 -27.76
N LEU A 8 4.59 -24.72 -27.97
CA LEU A 8 5.56 -24.21 -26.99
C LEU A 8 5.56 -22.67 -26.88
N VAL A 9 5.40 -21.98 -28.00
CA VAL A 9 5.28 -20.50 -28.01
C VAL A 9 3.96 -20.04 -27.37
N ALA A 10 2.85 -20.78 -27.57
CA ALA A 10 1.58 -20.48 -26.93
C ALA A 10 1.61 -20.74 -25.41
N ALA A 11 2.37 -21.76 -24.94
CA ALA A 11 2.52 -22.06 -23.53
C ALA A 11 3.38 -20.98 -22.80
N ILE A 12 4.38 -20.40 -23.47
CA ILE A 12 5.20 -19.32 -22.91
C ILE A 12 4.41 -18.02 -22.83
N LEU A 13 3.54 -17.72 -23.78
CA LEU A 13 2.69 -16.52 -23.76
C LEU A 13 1.56 -16.61 -22.72
N SER A 14 1.11 -17.81 -22.32
CA SER A 14 0.09 -17.98 -21.28
C SER A 14 0.60 -17.83 -19.86
N VAL A 15 1.92 -17.91 -19.63
CA VAL A 15 2.54 -17.71 -18.29
C VAL A 15 2.70 -16.21 -17.96
N PHE A 16 2.65 -15.33 -18.95
CA PHE A 16 2.82 -13.88 -18.74
C PHE A 16 1.56 -13.15 -18.20
N TRP A 17 0.42 -13.85 -18.05
CA TRP A 17 -0.84 -13.23 -17.61
C TRP A 17 -1.32 -13.65 -16.21
N ALA A 18 -0.50 -14.33 -15.43
CA ALA A 18 -0.93 -14.91 -14.15
C ALA A 18 -0.09 -14.47 -12.94
N SER A 19 0.34 -13.22 -12.91
CA SER A 19 0.75 -12.62 -11.63
C SER A 19 0.15 -11.21 -11.51
N ALA A 20 -1.18 -11.10 -11.57
CA ALA A 20 -1.81 -10.15 -10.70
C ALA A 20 -1.53 -10.66 -9.29
N ALA A 21 -0.40 -10.23 -8.69
CA ALA A 21 -0.22 -10.35 -7.27
C ALA A 21 -1.51 -9.80 -6.66
N TRP A 22 -2.16 -10.59 -5.81
CA TRP A 22 -3.31 -10.14 -5.06
C TRP A 22 -2.83 -8.91 -4.32
N ALA A 23 -3.30 -7.75 -4.71
CA ALA A 23 -2.97 -6.52 -4.02
C ALA A 23 -3.42 -6.71 -2.57
N ASP A 24 -2.50 -6.61 -1.63
CA ASP A 24 -2.87 -6.58 -0.23
C ASP A 24 -3.81 -5.39 -0.06
N SER A 25 -5.02 -5.68 0.40
CA SER A 25 -6.10 -4.71 0.40
C SER A 25 -6.94 -4.82 1.66
N ALA A 26 -7.48 -3.70 2.10
CA ALA A 26 -8.43 -3.62 3.20
C ALA A 26 -9.51 -2.59 2.90
N SER A 27 -10.66 -2.78 3.53
CA SER A 27 -11.76 -1.83 3.48
C SER A 27 -12.41 -1.69 4.86
N THR A 28 -12.77 -0.46 5.22
CA THR A 28 -13.49 -0.17 6.46
C THR A 28 -14.75 0.64 6.18
N PRO A 29 -15.90 0.32 6.81
CA PRO A 29 -17.15 1.02 6.56
C PRO A 29 -17.13 2.44 7.15
N ILE A 30 -17.71 3.40 6.44
CA ILE A 30 -17.99 4.74 6.94
C ILE A 30 -19.36 4.69 7.62
N SER A 31 -19.37 4.65 8.96
CA SER A 31 -20.58 4.50 9.77
C SER A 31 -21.23 5.82 10.20
N ASP A 32 -20.64 6.96 9.86
CA ASP A 32 -21.08 8.30 10.29
C ASP A 32 -21.39 9.16 9.06
N ASP A 33 -22.63 9.68 8.99
CA ASP A 33 -23.13 10.54 7.90
C ASP A 33 -22.65 11.98 7.96
N SER A 34 -21.76 12.33 8.90
CA SER A 34 -21.22 13.69 9.03
C SER A 34 -20.41 14.08 7.78
N ALA A 35 -20.90 15.06 7.03
CA ALA A 35 -20.19 15.61 5.88
C ALA A 35 -18.77 16.10 6.24
N ALA A 36 -18.62 16.72 7.43
CA ALA A 36 -17.32 17.18 7.89
C ALA A 36 -16.32 16.03 8.09
N ARG A 37 -16.80 14.87 8.61
CA ARG A 37 -15.96 13.67 8.76
C ARG A 37 -15.57 13.09 7.40
N ARG A 38 -16.51 13.00 6.45
CA ARG A 38 -16.26 12.51 5.08
C ARG A 38 -15.24 13.38 4.35
N ASP A 39 -15.35 14.70 4.48
CA ASP A 39 -14.39 15.65 3.90
C ASP A 39 -12.98 15.44 4.48
N ASN A 40 -12.85 15.26 5.80
CA ASN A 40 -11.55 14.97 6.44
C ASN A 40 -10.95 13.65 5.96
N ILE A 41 -11.77 12.60 5.83
CA ILE A 41 -11.34 11.30 5.30
C ILE A 41 -10.86 11.45 3.86
N ALA A 42 -11.62 12.18 3.02
CA ALA A 42 -11.26 12.41 1.63
C ALA A 42 -9.95 13.19 1.46
N LEU A 43 -9.72 14.21 2.30
CA LEU A 43 -8.46 14.98 2.31
C LEU A 43 -7.27 14.08 2.67
N ALA A 44 -7.38 13.30 3.75
CA ALA A 44 -6.30 12.40 4.15
C ALA A 44 -6.04 11.31 3.10
N ALA A 45 -7.09 10.76 2.51
CA ALA A 45 -6.99 9.78 1.44
C ALA A 45 -6.29 10.35 0.20
N ALA A 46 -6.63 11.57 -0.21
CA ALA A 46 -6.04 12.23 -1.36
C ALA A 46 -4.53 12.49 -1.19
N SER A 47 -4.06 12.73 0.04
CA SER A 47 -2.64 12.92 0.32
C SER A 47 -1.82 11.63 0.16
N ILE A 48 -2.45 10.46 0.32
CA ILE A 48 -1.79 9.16 0.27
C ILE A 48 -1.94 8.47 -1.10
N ASN A 49 -3.08 8.73 -1.77
CA ASN A 49 -3.42 8.02 -3.01
C ASN A 49 -2.40 8.26 -4.13
N GLY A 50 -1.78 7.18 -4.60
CA GLY A 50 -0.74 7.20 -5.63
C GLY A 50 0.67 7.46 -5.07
N LEU A 51 0.87 7.47 -3.74
CA LEU A 51 2.19 7.61 -3.14
C LEU A 51 3.05 6.39 -3.47
N VAL A 52 4.25 6.65 -3.94
CA VAL A 52 5.25 5.65 -4.27
C VAL A 52 6.32 5.62 -3.19
N LEU A 53 6.66 4.42 -2.73
CA LEU A 53 7.75 4.14 -1.82
C LEU A 53 8.71 3.17 -2.52
N GLU A 54 9.95 3.57 -2.72
CA GLU A 54 11.01 2.67 -3.19
C GLU A 54 11.45 1.73 -2.06
N ASP A 55 12.21 0.68 -2.38
CA ASP A 55 12.76 -0.22 -1.36
C ASP A 55 13.65 0.54 -0.37
N GLY A 56 13.40 0.39 0.92
CA GLY A 56 14.04 1.13 2.00
C GLY A 56 13.37 2.44 2.39
N ASP A 57 12.38 2.94 1.63
CA ASP A 57 11.66 4.16 1.99
C ASP A 57 10.72 3.94 3.17
N SER A 58 10.64 4.94 4.05
CA SER A 58 9.73 4.93 5.20
C SER A 58 8.52 5.82 4.95
N PHE A 59 7.35 5.32 5.31
CA PHE A 59 6.09 6.07 5.35
C PHE A 59 5.84 6.64 6.73
N SER A 60 5.37 7.88 6.82
CA SER A 60 4.81 8.51 8.03
C SER A 60 3.46 9.11 7.68
N PHE A 61 2.41 8.65 8.36
CA PHE A 61 1.06 9.14 8.12
C PHE A 61 0.94 10.65 8.43
N ASN A 62 1.55 11.09 9.53
CA ASN A 62 1.49 12.49 9.91
C ASN A 62 2.25 13.40 8.94
N ASP A 63 3.44 12.97 8.46
CA ASP A 63 4.23 13.74 7.51
C ASP A 63 3.52 13.89 6.16
N ILE A 64 2.86 12.82 5.69
CA ILE A 64 2.15 12.80 4.39
C ILE A 64 0.84 13.56 4.44
N VAL A 65 0.04 13.40 5.48
CA VAL A 65 -1.27 14.07 5.62
C VAL A 65 -1.11 15.52 6.08
N GLY A 66 -0.03 15.80 6.81
CA GLY A 66 0.27 17.13 7.35
C GLY A 66 -0.63 17.55 8.51
N ASP A 67 -0.48 18.80 8.93
CA ASP A 67 -1.20 19.40 10.04
C ASP A 67 -2.71 19.46 9.78
N ARG A 68 -3.49 18.88 10.70
CA ARG A 68 -4.97 18.87 10.61
C ARG A 68 -5.55 20.14 11.15
N THR A 69 -5.41 21.24 10.39
CA THR A 69 -5.93 22.55 10.73
C THR A 69 -7.10 22.94 9.82
N GLN A 70 -7.88 23.94 10.25
CA GLN A 70 -8.95 24.50 9.40
C GLN A 70 -8.38 25.21 8.18
N GLU A 71 -7.18 25.77 8.28
CA GLU A 71 -6.47 26.44 7.18
C GLU A 71 -6.12 25.43 6.07
N ASN A 72 -5.78 24.18 6.45
CA ASN A 72 -5.52 23.08 5.53
C ASN A 72 -6.83 22.38 5.06
N GLY A 73 -7.99 22.95 5.36
CA GLY A 73 -9.30 22.45 4.91
C GLY A 73 -9.94 21.39 5.82
N PHE A 74 -9.28 21.00 6.92
CA PHE A 74 -9.88 20.04 7.86
C PHE A 74 -10.99 20.68 8.67
N LYS A 75 -12.03 19.89 8.92
CA LYS A 75 -13.25 20.31 9.63
C LYS A 75 -13.33 19.66 11.01
N THR A 76 -14.09 20.27 11.91
CA THR A 76 -14.38 19.68 13.21
C THR A 76 -15.40 18.54 13.06
N ALA A 77 -15.00 17.32 13.42
CA ALA A 77 -15.83 16.13 13.41
C ALA A 77 -15.49 15.22 14.60
N LEU A 78 -16.26 14.14 14.79
CA LEU A 78 -15.98 13.17 15.84
C LEU A 78 -14.76 12.31 15.49
N ASN A 79 -13.88 12.13 16.46
CA ASN A 79 -12.78 11.15 16.38
C ASN A 79 -13.27 9.74 16.83
N GLY A 80 -12.39 8.74 16.78
CA GLY A 80 -12.70 7.36 17.18
C GLY A 80 -13.11 7.18 18.65
N ARG A 81 -12.96 8.21 19.50
CA ARG A 81 -13.40 8.24 20.90
C ARG A 81 -14.69 9.03 21.12
N GLY A 82 -15.33 9.50 20.04
CA GLY A 82 -16.52 10.34 20.13
C GLY A 82 -16.28 11.78 20.57
N VAL A 83 -15.03 12.26 20.50
CA VAL A 83 -14.67 13.64 20.84
C VAL A 83 -14.61 14.48 19.56
N ARG A 84 -15.16 15.68 19.59
CA ARG A 84 -15.08 16.63 18.45
C ARG A 84 -13.71 17.27 18.39
N VAL A 85 -13.01 17.04 17.28
CA VAL A 85 -11.67 17.56 17.01
C VAL A 85 -11.57 17.98 15.54
N VAL A 86 -10.69 18.91 15.22
CA VAL A 86 -10.35 19.20 13.81
C VAL A 86 -9.64 17.96 13.24
N GLY A 87 -10.00 17.56 12.03
CA GLY A 87 -9.49 16.31 11.43
C GLY A 87 -10.15 15.04 11.97
N GLY A 88 -11.28 15.13 12.70
CA GLY A 88 -12.02 13.95 13.16
C GLY A 88 -12.39 13.05 11.97
N GLY A 89 -12.07 11.74 12.07
CA GLY A 89 -12.27 10.75 11.01
C GLY A 89 -10.97 10.28 10.33
N VAL A 90 -9.92 11.07 10.31
CA VAL A 90 -8.64 10.79 9.62
C VAL A 90 -8.00 9.46 10.06
N ALA A 91 -8.10 9.11 11.35
CA ALA A 91 -7.59 7.84 11.88
C ALA A 91 -8.21 6.58 11.22
N GLN A 92 -9.37 6.70 10.57
CA GLN A 92 -9.96 5.61 9.80
C GLN A 92 -9.12 5.30 8.55
N VAL A 93 -8.59 6.33 7.87
CA VAL A 93 -7.68 6.14 6.72
C VAL A 93 -6.40 5.43 7.15
N ALA A 94 -5.77 5.89 8.26
CA ALA A 94 -4.60 5.24 8.83
C ALA A 94 -4.86 3.78 9.21
N THR A 95 -6.05 3.50 9.79
CA THR A 95 -6.45 2.13 10.15
C THR A 95 -6.63 1.25 8.91
N THR A 96 -7.30 1.75 7.87
CA THR A 96 -7.53 0.97 6.65
C THR A 96 -6.21 0.69 5.94
N LEU A 97 -5.30 1.66 5.90
CA LEU A 97 -3.96 1.46 5.35
C LEU A 97 -3.16 0.43 6.16
N TYR A 98 -3.17 0.53 7.49
CA TYR A 98 -2.53 -0.47 8.35
C TYR A 98 -3.05 -1.88 8.07
N LEU A 99 -4.37 -2.06 7.94
CA LEU A 99 -4.96 -3.36 7.64
C LEU A 99 -4.55 -3.90 6.26
N ALA A 100 -4.26 -3.02 5.30
CA ALA A 100 -3.78 -3.42 3.98
C ALA A 100 -2.30 -3.85 4.00
N VAL A 101 -1.45 -3.23 4.83
CA VAL A 101 0.00 -3.45 4.78
C VAL A 101 0.54 -4.39 5.88
N ARG A 102 -0.20 -4.62 6.98
CA ARG A 102 0.31 -5.27 8.20
C ARG A 102 0.78 -6.70 8.01
N ASP A 103 0.18 -7.42 7.07
CA ASP A 103 0.44 -8.84 6.81
C ASP A 103 1.29 -9.04 5.53
N MET A 104 1.73 -7.93 4.88
CA MET A 104 2.58 -7.96 3.69
C MET A 104 4.01 -8.39 4.04
N GLU A 105 4.54 -9.34 3.27
CA GLU A 105 5.94 -9.72 3.38
C GLU A 105 6.85 -8.55 2.96
N GLY A 106 7.84 -8.23 3.80
CA GLY A 106 8.77 -7.13 3.53
C GLY A 106 8.22 -5.74 3.90
N VAL A 107 7.13 -5.66 4.66
CA VAL A 107 6.70 -4.40 5.29
C VAL A 107 7.00 -4.47 6.78
N GLU A 108 7.83 -3.54 7.28
CA GLU A 108 8.15 -3.39 8.69
C GLU A 108 7.31 -2.26 9.30
N ILE A 109 6.49 -2.60 10.31
CA ILE A 109 5.72 -1.59 11.05
C ILE A 109 6.60 -0.97 12.13
N ASP A 110 7.02 0.28 11.92
CA ASP A 110 7.93 1.00 12.82
C ASP A 110 7.21 1.62 14.01
N GLU A 111 6.02 2.18 13.78
CA GLU A 111 5.22 2.85 14.80
C GLU A 111 3.73 2.63 14.56
N ARG A 112 3.02 2.25 15.61
CA ARG A 112 1.56 2.14 15.63
C ARG A 112 1.00 2.31 17.02
N HIS A 113 0.04 3.18 17.17
CA HIS A 113 -0.74 3.37 18.39
C HIS A 113 -2.18 2.89 18.17
N THR A 114 -2.81 2.37 19.21
CA THR A 114 -4.20 1.89 19.15
C THR A 114 -5.11 2.70 20.08
N TYR A 115 -6.40 2.73 19.76
CA TYR A 115 -7.39 3.29 20.69
C TYR A 115 -7.68 2.37 21.88
N GLY A 116 -7.21 1.12 21.85
CA GLY A 116 -7.48 0.08 22.83
C GLY A 116 -8.82 -0.63 22.59
N GLY A 117 -8.99 -1.84 23.14
CA GLY A 117 -10.05 -2.79 22.79
C GLY A 117 -11.51 -2.32 22.89
N ARG A 118 -11.77 -1.18 23.55
CA ARG A 118 -13.11 -0.61 23.71
C ARG A 118 -13.51 0.41 22.65
N PHE A 119 -12.56 0.92 21.86
CA PHE A 119 -12.79 2.02 20.93
C PHE A 119 -12.42 1.59 19.51
N SER A 120 -13.38 0.99 18.82
CA SER A 120 -13.20 0.54 17.43
C SER A 120 -13.44 1.62 16.39
N GLY A 121 -13.89 2.81 16.81
CA GLY A 121 -14.32 3.87 15.90
C GLY A 121 -15.57 3.51 15.09
N GLY A 122 -16.16 2.33 15.31
CA GLY A 122 -17.31 1.80 14.59
C GLY A 122 -16.98 1.23 13.19
N TYR A 123 -15.69 1.15 12.84
CA TYR A 123 -15.23 0.70 11.51
C TYR A 123 -14.30 -0.53 11.56
N VAL A 124 -13.95 -1.02 12.74
CA VAL A 124 -13.24 -2.30 12.96
C VAL A 124 -13.87 -3.06 14.11
N ASP A 125 -13.73 -4.39 14.13
CA ASP A 125 -14.33 -5.27 15.13
C ASP A 125 -13.70 -5.09 16.52
N SER A 126 -12.43 -4.67 16.56
CA SER A 126 -11.70 -4.44 17.82
C SER A 126 -10.85 -3.19 17.72
N GLY A 127 -10.86 -2.39 18.80
CA GLY A 127 -9.95 -1.23 18.91
C GLY A 127 -8.46 -1.59 18.87
N ASN A 128 -8.12 -2.87 19.09
CA ASN A 128 -6.76 -3.37 18.90
C ASN A 128 -6.33 -3.41 17.42
N LEU A 129 -7.29 -3.40 16.48
CA LEU A 129 -7.04 -3.29 15.05
C LEU A 129 -6.98 -1.85 14.58
N SER A 130 -7.41 -0.90 15.41
CA SER A 130 -7.39 0.52 15.06
C SER A 130 -5.99 1.11 15.06
N VAL A 131 -5.85 2.23 14.35
CA VAL A 131 -4.68 3.09 14.41
C VAL A 131 -5.11 4.46 14.93
N ALA A 132 -4.45 4.91 15.99
CA ALA A 132 -4.61 6.25 16.54
C ALA A 132 -3.49 7.13 16.01
N VAL A 133 -3.85 8.24 15.36
CA VAL A 133 -2.91 9.25 14.88
C VAL A 133 -3.30 10.61 15.46
N ASP A 134 -2.32 11.35 15.94
CA ASP A 134 -2.50 12.67 16.55
C ASP A 134 -1.17 13.43 16.43
N ASP A 135 -1.10 14.37 15.50
CA ASP A 135 0.08 15.21 15.25
C ASP A 135 0.47 16.04 16.47
N GLY A 136 -0.50 16.57 17.21
CA GLY A 136 -0.28 17.35 18.43
C GLY A 136 0.28 16.56 19.62
N LYS A 137 0.13 15.22 19.60
CA LYS A 137 0.65 14.30 20.63
C LYS A 137 1.78 13.42 20.13
N GLY A 138 2.20 13.56 18.88
CA GLY A 138 3.23 12.73 18.27
C GLY A 138 2.83 11.26 18.11
N LEU A 139 1.51 10.94 18.03
CA LEU A 139 1.05 9.60 17.71
C LEU A 139 1.01 9.44 16.20
N ASP A 140 1.85 8.58 15.66
CA ASP A 140 1.96 8.35 14.23
C ASP A 140 1.65 6.89 13.84
N PHE A 141 1.49 6.67 12.57
CA PHE A 141 1.55 5.37 11.92
C PHE A 141 2.69 5.39 10.91
N ARG A 142 3.69 4.56 11.17
CA ARG A 142 4.91 4.50 10.35
C ARG A 142 5.20 3.07 9.96
N PHE A 143 5.70 2.89 8.75
CA PHE A 143 6.23 1.61 8.27
C PHE A 143 7.31 1.85 7.23
N THR A 144 8.16 0.85 7.03
CA THR A 144 9.23 0.86 6.03
C THR A 144 8.98 -0.20 4.97
N ASN A 145 9.13 0.18 3.70
CA ASN A 145 9.09 -0.74 2.57
C ASN A 145 10.42 -1.50 2.49
N GLN A 146 10.43 -2.80 2.78
CA GLN A 146 11.57 -3.72 2.64
C GLN A 146 11.20 -4.90 1.71
N THR A 147 10.28 -4.68 0.75
CA THR A 147 9.81 -5.73 -0.16
C THR A 147 10.82 -6.09 -1.24
N GLY A 148 11.92 -5.33 -1.36
CA GLY A 148 12.90 -5.46 -2.43
C GLY A 148 12.43 -4.85 -3.75
N GLY A 149 11.35 -4.06 -3.74
CA GLY A 149 10.77 -3.42 -4.90
C GLY A 149 10.00 -2.16 -4.58
N ARG A 150 9.43 -1.55 -5.61
CA ARG A 150 8.58 -0.38 -5.49
C ARG A 150 7.19 -0.77 -4.98
N MET A 151 6.68 0.00 -4.05
CA MET A 151 5.33 -0.09 -3.50
C MET A 151 4.56 1.18 -3.87
N THR A 152 3.35 1.04 -4.41
CA THR A 152 2.44 2.17 -4.63
C THR A 152 1.20 2.00 -3.77
N LEU A 153 0.91 3.02 -2.97
CA LEU A 153 -0.24 3.03 -2.06
C LEU A 153 -1.43 3.67 -2.75
N TYR A 154 -2.57 3.01 -2.72
CA TYR A 154 -3.82 3.54 -3.24
C TYR A 154 -4.87 3.62 -2.14
N VAL A 155 -5.60 4.73 -2.14
CA VAL A 155 -6.72 4.96 -1.22
C VAL A 155 -7.92 5.48 -2.00
N SER A 156 -9.05 4.83 -1.83
CA SER A 156 -10.34 5.24 -2.39
C SER A 156 -11.36 5.47 -1.29
N VAL A 157 -12.17 6.50 -1.46
CA VAL A 157 -13.27 6.82 -0.55
C VAL A 157 -14.57 6.85 -1.34
N SER A 158 -15.51 6.01 -0.92
CA SER A 158 -16.88 6.01 -1.42
C SER A 158 -17.85 6.54 -0.36
N ASP A 159 -19.14 6.55 -0.66
CA ASP A 159 -20.16 6.90 0.34
C ASP A 159 -20.22 5.90 1.50
N GLU A 160 -19.82 4.66 1.29
CA GLU A 160 -19.96 3.59 2.24
C GLU A 160 -18.63 3.17 2.90
N ASN A 161 -17.51 3.30 2.18
CA ASN A 161 -16.24 2.69 2.61
C ASN A 161 -15.02 3.56 2.31
N VAL A 162 -13.99 3.38 3.15
CA VAL A 162 -12.60 3.68 2.82
C VAL A 162 -11.93 2.36 2.40
N ALA A 163 -11.31 2.32 1.25
CA ALA A 163 -10.56 1.17 0.76
C ALA A 163 -9.10 1.56 0.49
N CYS A 164 -8.18 0.71 0.93
CA CYS A 164 -6.75 0.84 0.64
C CYS A 164 -6.26 -0.43 -0.03
N TRP A 165 -5.36 -0.29 -1.00
CA TRP A 165 -4.63 -1.41 -1.58
C TRP A 165 -3.21 -0.99 -1.96
N VAL A 166 -2.36 -1.97 -2.13
CA VAL A 166 -0.95 -1.78 -2.47
C VAL A 166 -0.65 -2.51 -3.77
N GLU A 167 0.03 -1.83 -4.67
CA GLU A 167 0.62 -2.45 -5.84
C GLU A 167 2.14 -2.54 -5.65
N GLU A 168 2.68 -3.76 -5.69
CA GLU A 168 4.11 -4.00 -5.69
C GLU A 168 4.63 -4.18 -7.12
N SER A 169 5.76 -3.54 -7.41
CA SER A 169 6.53 -3.77 -8.64
C SER A 169 7.92 -4.24 -8.26
N ARG A 170 8.12 -5.55 -8.21
CA ARG A 170 9.45 -6.13 -7.99
C ARG A 170 10.23 -6.09 -9.30
N SER A 171 11.46 -5.57 -9.25
CA SER A 171 12.37 -5.67 -10.39
C SER A 171 12.64 -7.16 -10.67
N MET A 172 12.25 -7.64 -11.85
CA MET A 172 12.52 -9.02 -12.27
C MET A 172 14.03 -9.36 -12.28
N LEU A 173 14.89 -8.35 -12.22
CA LEU A 173 16.35 -8.53 -12.19
C LEU A 173 16.85 -9.12 -10.86
N SER A 174 16.19 -8.84 -9.71
CA SER A 174 16.63 -9.36 -8.41
C SER A 174 16.32 -10.86 -8.27
N SER A 175 15.20 -11.34 -8.78
CA SER A 175 14.85 -12.78 -8.73
C SER A 175 15.66 -13.61 -9.72
N ALA A 176 16.06 -13.04 -10.88
CA ALA A 176 16.91 -13.74 -11.85
C ALA A 176 18.33 -13.97 -11.31
N TYR A 177 18.88 -13.04 -10.52
CA TYR A 177 20.22 -13.18 -9.95
C TYR A 177 20.31 -14.29 -8.89
N THR A 178 19.26 -14.58 -8.16
CA THR A 178 19.27 -15.60 -7.10
C THR A 178 19.26 -17.03 -7.68
N TYR A 179 18.77 -17.24 -8.91
CA TYR A 179 18.74 -18.55 -9.57
C TYR A 179 19.98 -18.86 -10.42
N VAL A 180 20.91 -17.92 -10.65
CA VAL A 180 22.02 -18.05 -11.59
C VAL A 180 23.36 -18.44 -10.93
N PHE A 181 23.45 -18.48 -9.61
CA PHE A 181 24.71 -18.78 -8.92
C PHE A 181 24.90 -20.27 -8.56
N ASP A 182 24.64 -21.18 -9.51
CA ASP A 182 25.04 -22.57 -9.35
C ASP A 182 26.34 -22.97 -10.10
N GLY A 183 27.01 -21.99 -10.73
CA GLY A 183 28.39 -22.18 -11.21
C GLY A 183 28.55 -22.84 -12.57
N SER A 184 27.53 -22.89 -13.43
CA SER A 184 27.72 -23.40 -14.80
C SER A 184 27.86 -22.28 -15.82
N ASP A 185 29.03 -22.19 -16.49
CA ASP A 185 29.36 -21.18 -17.52
C ASP A 185 28.43 -21.17 -18.76
N ALA A 186 27.60 -22.19 -18.91
CA ALA A 186 26.67 -22.31 -20.05
C ALA A 186 25.46 -21.36 -19.96
N MET A 187 25.11 -20.85 -18.77
CA MET A 187 23.99 -19.93 -18.59
C MET A 187 24.35 -18.47 -18.85
N LEU A 188 25.59 -18.06 -18.63
CA LEU A 188 26.03 -16.68 -18.84
C LEU A 188 25.93 -16.22 -20.30
N ASN A 189 26.14 -17.15 -21.25
CA ASN A 189 26.00 -16.87 -22.67
C ASN A 189 24.54 -16.66 -23.12
N ASN A 190 23.57 -17.29 -22.45
CA ASN A 190 22.14 -17.12 -22.77
C ASN A 190 21.56 -15.84 -22.19
N LEU A 191 22.08 -15.34 -21.06
CA LEU A 191 21.65 -14.07 -20.46
C LEU A 191 22.14 -12.87 -21.29
N SER A 192 23.33 -12.94 -21.84
CA SER A 192 23.85 -11.92 -22.77
C SER A 192 23.00 -11.78 -24.04
N LEU A 193 22.48 -12.89 -24.57
CA LEU A 193 21.57 -12.91 -25.71
C LEU A 193 20.17 -12.36 -25.39
N CYS A 194 19.65 -12.61 -24.19
CA CYS A 194 18.39 -12.05 -23.73
C CYS A 194 18.46 -10.52 -23.50
N ALA A 195 19.54 -10.02 -22.90
CA ALA A 195 19.76 -8.59 -22.69
C ALA A 195 19.90 -7.81 -24.02
N GLN A 196 20.50 -8.43 -25.04
CA GLN A 196 20.61 -7.82 -26.38
C GLN A 196 19.28 -7.79 -27.13
N SER A 197 18.37 -8.76 -26.91
CA SER A 197 17.06 -8.78 -27.56
C SER A 197 16.10 -7.74 -26.97
N ILE A 198 16.24 -7.38 -25.69
CA ILE A 198 15.41 -6.36 -25.02
C ILE A 198 15.80 -4.95 -25.52
N ASN A 199 17.09 -4.69 -25.74
CA ASN A 199 17.54 -3.40 -26.27
C ASN A 199 17.24 -3.18 -27.76
N ALA A 200 16.91 -4.22 -28.52
CA ALA A 200 16.57 -4.13 -29.94
C ALA A 200 15.08 -3.80 -30.20
N THR A 201 14.24 -3.76 -29.17
CA THR A 201 12.78 -3.53 -29.32
C THR A 201 12.35 -2.13 -28.87
N VAL A 202 13.30 -1.25 -28.50
CA VAL A 202 13.05 0.14 -28.07
C VAL A 202 13.71 1.14 -29.02
N ILE A 203 13.51 0.95 -30.32
CA ILE A 203 13.77 1.99 -31.35
C ILE A 203 12.55 2.08 -32.25
#